data_dd5957c5dd9a0cd9701ec9c2901f8928
#
_entry.id   dd5957c5dd9a0cd9701ec9c2901f8928
#
_cell.length_a   1.000
_cell.length_b   1.000
_cell.length_c   1.000
_cell.angle_alpha   90.00
_cell.angle_beta   90.00
_cell.angle_gamma   90.00
#
_symmetry.space_group_name_H-M   'P 1'
#
loop_
_entity.id
_entity.type
_entity.pdbx_description
1 polymer ?
#
loop_
_entity_poly.entity_id
_entity_poly.type
_entity_poly.pdbx_seq_one_letter_code
_entity_poly.pdbx_strand_id
1 'polypeptide(L)'
;MGTYLLSLDQGTTSSRAILFDREQNILGVAQKEFTQFYPREGWVEHDPMEVWSSQYGVMMEVIAQSGVNPAEIAAIGITNQRETTILWDRATGRPIYNAIVWQCRRTAELVDRLRADGLEEHIRAATGLVPDAYFSATKIKWVLDHVEGAREKARRGEILFGTVDAWLLWKLTGGAVHATDVTNASRTMLFDIHALDWDDTLLSALDIPRAMLPQVRPSSEVYGYTDIQGVRIPIAGMAGDQQAALFGQGCFSPGAGWWHHAVLHCGEKRARKPPDRVEIIWERDRPTLI
;
A
#
# COMPACT_ATOMS: atom_id res chain seq x y z
N MET A 1 3.82 6.67 -29.55
CA MET A 1 3.67 7.04 -28.14
C MET A 1 2.34 6.46 -27.67
N GLY A 2 2.31 5.81 -26.52
CA GLY A 2 1.10 5.22 -25.98
C GLY A 2 -0.01 6.27 -25.78
N THR A 3 -1.25 5.85 -25.97
CA THR A 3 -2.42 6.75 -26.03
C THR A 3 -3.31 6.57 -24.80
N TYR A 4 -3.16 5.42 -24.11
CA TYR A 4 -4.04 5.02 -23.02
C TYR A 4 -3.29 4.91 -21.70
N LEU A 5 -4.01 5.09 -20.59
CA LEU A 5 -3.53 4.85 -19.23
C LEU A 5 -4.37 3.75 -18.59
N LEU A 6 -3.70 2.81 -17.93
CA LEU A 6 -4.34 1.72 -17.20
C LEU A 6 -4.19 1.95 -15.71
N SER A 7 -5.29 2.06 -14.99
CA SER A 7 -5.33 2.17 -13.53
C SER A 7 -5.72 0.82 -12.91
N LEU A 8 -4.95 0.38 -11.94
CA LEU A 8 -5.23 -0.79 -11.09
C LEU A 8 -5.60 -0.29 -9.70
N ASP A 9 -6.82 -0.60 -9.26
CA ASP A 9 -7.36 -0.21 -7.95
C ASP A 9 -7.64 -1.47 -7.13
N GLN A 10 -6.77 -1.72 -6.16
CA GLN A 10 -6.90 -2.85 -5.25
C GLN A 10 -7.61 -2.42 -3.97
N GLY A 11 -8.93 -2.47 -3.99
CA GLY A 11 -9.75 -2.17 -2.81
C GLY A 11 -9.71 -3.27 -1.73
N THR A 12 -10.45 -3.06 -0.65
CA THR A 12 -10.54 -4.02 0.46
C THR A 12 -11.35 -5.26 0.09
N THR A 13 -12.38 -5.10 -0.73
CA THR A 13 -13.32 -6.19 -1.06
C THR A 13 -13.30 -6.61 -2.52
N SER A 14 -12.69 -5.80 -3.37
CA SER A 14 -12.65 -6.05 -4.82
C SER A 14 -11.40 -5.47 -5.46
N SER A 15 -11.00 -6.09 -6.57
CA SER A 15 -9.99 -5.61 -7.50
C SER A 15 -10.67 -4.95 -8.67
N ARG A 16 -10.14 -3.82 -9.14
CA ARG A 16 -10.67 -3.08 -10.28
C ARG A 16 -9.55 -2.68 -11.23
N ALA A 17 -9.85 -2.65 -12.53
CA ALA A 17 -9.00 -2.06 -13.55
C ALA A 17 -9.83 -1.11 -14.42
N ILE A 18 -9.25 0.05 -14.72
CA ILE A 18 -9.93 1.09 -15.53
C ILE A 18 -8.96 1.54 -16.61
N LEU A 19 -9.44 1.59 -17.84
CA LEU A 19 -8.70 2.09 -18.99
C LEU A 19 -9.19 3.49 -19.35
N PHE A 20 -8.25 4.44 -19.49
CA PHE A 20 -8.53 5.83 -19.84
C PHE A 20 -7.85 6.21 -21.15
N ASP A 21 -8.50 7.11 -21.92
CA ASP A 21 -7.85 7.84 -23.01
C ASP A 21 -7.10 9.10 -22.51
N ARG A 22 -6.53 9.87 -23.45
CA ARG A 22 -5.81 11.12 -23.11
C ARG A 22 -6.73 12.22 -22.61
N GLU A 23 -7.98 12.21 -23.00
CA GLU A 23 -9.03 13.14 -22.62
C GLU A 23 -9.65 12.77 -21.26
N GLN A 24 -9.13 11.71 -20.61
CA GLN A 24 -9.60 11.16 -19.32
C GLN A 24 -10.98 10.50 -19.41
N ASN A 25 -11.44 10.14 -20.60
CA ASN A 25 -12.65 9.34 -20.73
C ASN A 25 -12.36 7.89 -20.32
N ILE A 26 -13.31 7.27 -19.63
CA ILE A 26 -13.27 5.85 -19.28
C ILE A 26 -13.68 5.04 -20.52
N LEU A 27 -12.76 4.20 -21.02
CA LEU A 27 -12.99 3.32 -22.14
C LEU A 27 -13.46 1.93 -21.72
N GLY A 28 -13.09 1.51 -20.53
CA GLY A 28 -13.49 0.21 -19.99
C GLY A 28 -13.23 0.13 -18.50
N VAL A 29 -14.04 -0.70 -17.83
CA VAL A 29 -13.91 -1.01 -16.40
C VAL A 29 -14.15 -2.50 -16.23
N ALA A 30 -13.24 -3.17 -15.53
CA ALA A 30 -13.45 -4.54 -15.06
C ALA A 30 -13.27 -4.57 -13.54
N GLN A 31 -14.13 -5.32 -12.85
CA GLN A 31 -14.10 -5.44 -11.39
C GLN A 31 -14.46 -6.85 -10.97
N LYS A 32 -13.76 -7.34 -9.92
CA LYS A 32 -14.01 -8.66 -9.33
C LYS A 32 -13.86 -8.60 -7.83
N GLU A 33 -14.83 -9.14 -7.10
CA GLU A 33 -14.73 -9.37 -5.66
C GLU A 33 -13.81 -10.56 -5.38
N PHE A 34 -13.23 -10.58 -4.17
CA PHE A 34 -12.41 -11.68 -3.67
C PHE A 34 -12.78 -12.02 -2.22
N THR A 35 -12.35 -13.20 -1.77
CA THR A 35 -12.76 -13.78 -0.50
C THR A 35 -12.21 -13.01 0.69
N GLN A 36 -13.09 -12.73 1.66
CA GLN A 36 -12.75 -12.17 2.97
C GLN A 36 -12.73 -13.30 3.99
N PHE A 37 -11.64 -13.44 4.75
CA PHE A 37 -11.52 -14.46 5.80
C PHE A 37 -11.64 -13.84 7.18
N TYR A 38 -12.44 -14.42 8.04
CA TYR A 38 -12.66 -14.00 9.43
C TYR A 38 -12.35 -15.17 10.38
N PRO A 39 -11.05 -15.53 10.59
CA PRO A 39 -10.69 -16.75 11.33
C PRO A 39 -11.13 -16.75 12.79
N ARG A 40 -11.23 -15.55 13.39
CA ARG A 40 -11.67 -15.31 14.78
C ARG A 40 -12.35 -13.94 14.87
N GLU A 41 -13.02 -13.68 15.97
CA GLU A 41 -13.57 -12.36 16.25
C GLU A 41 -12.48 -11.28 16.19
N GLY A 42 -12.75 -10.20 15.47
CA GLY A 42 -11.80 -9.10 15.26
C GLY A 42 -10.60 -9.41 14.34
N TRP A 43 -10.53 -10.63 13.75
CA TRP A 43 -9.50 -11.00 12.79
C TRP A 43 -10.01 -10.90 11.36
N VAL A 44 -9.23 -10.25 10.50
CA VAL A 44 -9.57 -10.12 9.08
C VAL A 44 -8.34 -10.43 8.25
N GLU A 45 -8.50 -11.33 7.28
CA GLU A 45 -7.43 -11.79 6.41
C GLU A 45 -7.87 -11.85 4.95
N HIS A 46 -6.90 -11.72 4.04
CA HIS A 46 -7.06 -12.02 2.63
C HIS A 46 -6.02 -13.07 2.20
N ASP A 47 -6.34 -13.85 1.17
CA ASP A 47 -5.33 -14.63 0.45
C ASP A 47 -4.59 -13.71 -0.52
N PRO A 48 -3.27 -13.47 -0.32
CA PRO A 48 -2.51 -12.61 -1.23
C PRO A 48 -2.47 -13.12 -2.67
N MET A 49 -2.61 -14.44 -2.86
CA MET A 49 -2.64 -15.01 -4.20
C MET A 49 -3.98 -14.76 -4.89
N GLU A 50 -5.08 -14.75 -4.15
CA GLU A 50 -6.39 -14.35 -4.68
C GLU A 50 -6.42 -12.85 -5.02
N VAL A 51 -5.85 -11.99 -4.15
CA VAL A 51 -5.66 -10.56 -4.42
C VAL A 51 -4.88 -10.36 -5.73
N TRP A 52 -3.77 -11.07 -5.92
CA TRP A 52 -2.98 -11.01 -7.15
C TRP A 52 -3.78 -11.50 -8.35
N SER A 53 -4.38 -12.68 -8.27
CA SER A 53 -5.06 -13.31 -9.41
C SER A 53 -6.30 -12.52 -9.84
N SER A 54 -7.04 -11.94 -8.89
CA SER A 54 -8.19 -11.09 -9.21
C SER A 54 -7.76 -9.78 -9.86
N GLN A 55 -6.70 -9.11 -9.35
CA GLN A 55 -6.20 -7.87 -9.93
C GLN A 55 -5.61 -8.09 -11.33
N TYR A 56 -4.85 -9.15 -11.52
CA TYR A 56 -4.33 -9.54 -12.84
C TYR A 56 -5.47 -9.89 -13.80
N GLY A 57 -6.47 -10.62 -13.32
CA GLY A 57 -7.65 -11.01 -14.10
C GLY A 57 -8.42 -9.80 -14.64
N VAL A 58 -8.76 -8.83 -13.78
CA VAL A 58 -9.50 -7.61 -14.22
C VAL A 58 -8.63 -6.72 -15.11
N MET A 59 -7.31 -6.70 -14.92
CA MET A 59 -6.38 -6.01 -15.82
C MET A 59 -6.45 -6.59 -17.23
N MET A 60 -6.35 -7.90 -17.35
CA MET A 60 -6.43 -8.56 -18.66
C MET A 60 -7.81 -8.47 -19.28
N GLU A 61 -8.85 -8.53 -18.47
CA GLU A 61 -10.24 -8.41 -18.90
C GLU A 61 -10.54 -7.04 -19.53
N VAL A 62 -10.16 -5.94 -18.87
CA VAL A 62 -10.42 -4.59 -19.39
C VAL A 62 -9.67 -4.33 -20.70
N ILE A 63 -8.44 -4.84 -20.86
CA ILE A 63 -7.69 -4.76 -22.10
C ILE A 63 -8.40 -5.54 -23.22
N ALA A 64 -8.84 -6.76 -22.93
CA ALA A 64 -9.54 -7.59 -23.92
C ALA A 64 -10.89 -7.01 -24.35
N GLN A 65 -11.68 -6.49 -23.39
CA GLN A 65 -12.99 -5.89 -23.65
C GLN A 65 -12.90 -4.58 -24.44
N SER A 66 -11.87 -3.76 -24.17
CA SER A 66 -11.68 -2.49 -24.87
C SER A 66 -11.17 -2.66 -26.30
N GLY A 67 -10.57 -3.81 -26.63
CA GLY A 67 -9.93 -4.04 -27.92
C GLY A 67 -8.63 -3.23 -28.14
N VAL A 68 -8.14 -2.56 -27.09
CA VAL A 68 -6.90 -1.75 -27.17
C VAL A 68 -5.67 -2.66 -27.31
N ASN A 69 -4.78 -2.31 -28.24
CA ASN A 69 -3.51 -2.99 -28.35
C ASN A 69 -2.63 -2.62 -27.12
N PRO A 70 -2.07 -3.60 -26.39
CA PRO A 70 -1.17 -3.33 -25.27
C PRO A 70 -0.02 -2.36 -25.58
N ALA A 71 0.46 -2.32 -26.82
CA ALA A 71 1.50 -1.39 -27.28
C ALA A 71 1.06 0.10 -27.24
N GLU A 72 -0.23 0.35 -27.14
CA GLU A 72 -0.80 1.71 -27.04
C GLU A 72 -1.02 2.14 -25.58
N ILE A 73 -0.81 1.27 -24.59
CA ILE A 73 -0.86 1.61 -23.18
C ILE A 73 0.45 2.31 -22.80
N ALA A 74 0.34 3.60 -22.46
CA ALA A 74 1.49 4.43 -22.15
C ALA A 74 2.09 4.11 -20.77
N ALA A 75 1.24 3.81 -19.79
CA ALA A 75 1.64 3.48 -18.42
C ALA A 75 0.53 2.80 -17.63
N ILE A 76 0.96 2.15 -16.54
CA ILE A 76 0.09 1.60 -15.50
C ILE A 76 0.28 2.42 -14.21
N GLY A 77 -0.82 2.81 -13.57
CA GLY A 77 -0.87 3.33 -12.21
C GLY A 77 -1.48 2.32 -11.26
N ILE A 78 -0.96 2.24 -10.02
CA ILE A 78 -1.46 1.36 -8.96
C ILE A 78 -2.00 2.22 -7.82
N THR A 79 -3.21 1.94 -7.38
CA THR A 79 -3.75 2.43 -6.11
C THR A 79 -4.31 1.25 -5.31
N ASN A 80 -4.33 1.38 -3.97
CA ASN A 80 -4.63 0.23 -3.12
C ASN A 80 -5.15 0.62 -1.74
N GLN A 81 -5.89 -0.29 -1.11
CA GLN A 81 -6.10 -0.29 0.33
C GLN A 81 -4.74 -0.27 1.04
N ARG A 82 -4.56 0.64 1.98
CA ARG A 82 -3.29 0.80 2.71
C ARG A 82 -3.21 -0.13 3.91
N GLU A 83 -2.09 -0.15 4.61
CA GLU A 83 -1.81 -0.82 5.89
C GLU A 83 -1.95 -2.36 5.88
N THR A 84 -2.65 -2.95 4.92
CA THR A 84 -2.76 -4.40 4.78
C THR A 84 -1.38 -5.00 4.55
N THR A 85 -1.02 -5.97 5.38
CA THR A 85 0.35 -6.47 5.55
C THR A 85 0.52 -7.82 4.88
N ILE A 86 1.47 -7.94 3.97
CA ILE A 86 1.80 -9.17 3.25
C ILE A 86 3.27 -9.49 3.45
N LEU A 87 3.59 -10.73 3.84
CA LEU A 87 4.96 -11.25 3.90
C LEU A 87 5.07 -12.45 2.96
N TRP A 88 6.15 -12.49 2.16
CA TRP A 88 6.37 -13.58 1.21
C TRP A 88 7.83 -13.99 1.12
N ASP A 89 8.04 -15.23 0.72
CA ASP A 89 9.36 -15.78 0.43
C ASP A 89 9.90 -15.18 -0.89
N ARG A 90 11.09 -14.58 -0.82
CA ARG A 90 11.73 -13.87 -1.94
C ARG A 90 12.02 -14.77 -3.14
N ALA A 91 12.42 -16.01 -2.89
CA ALA A 91 12.84 -16.91 -3.95
C ALA A 91 11.65 -17.49 -4.72
N THR A 92 10.57 -17.80 -4.00
CA THR A 92 9.39 -18.46 -4.56
C THR A 92 8.24 -17.51 -4.88
N GLY A 93 8.24 -16.31 -4.30
CA GLY A 93 7.12 -15.36 -4.38
C GLY A 93 5.85 -15.89 -3.71
N ARG A 94 5.96 -16.88 -2.80
CA ARG A 94 4.82 -17.43 -2.07
C ARG A 94 4.63 -16.70 -0.75
N PRO A 95 3.39 -16.25 -0.42
CA PRO A 95 3.09 -15.71 0.90
C PRO A 95 3.40 -16.75 1.98
N ILE A 96 3.97 -16.30 3.11
CA ILE A 96 4.25 -17.17 4.27
C ILE A 96 3.07 -17.21 5.24
N TYR A 97 2.14 -16.29 5.11
CA TYR A 97 0.89 -16.17 5.86
C TYR A 97 -0.14 -15.42 5.02
N ASN A 98 -1.44 -15.52 5.37
CA ASN A 98 -2.47 -14.67 4.78
C ASN A 98 -2.15 -13.19 5.03
N ALA A 99 -2.58 -12.31 4.12
CA ALA A 99 -2.51 -10.87 4.33
C ALA A 99 -3.33 -10.48 5.55
N ILE A 100 -2.72 -9.78 6.50
CA ILE A 100 -3.43 -9.24 7.67
C ILE A 100 -3.98 -7.88 7.29
N VAL A 101 -5.31 -7.80 7.22
CA VAL A 101 -6.02 -6.60 6.71
C VAL A 101 -5.96 -5.46 7.71
N TRP A 102 -6.06 -4.22 7.24
CA TRP A 102 -6.06 -3.01 8.04
C TRP A 102 -7.11 -3.01 9.16
N GLN A 103 -8.26 -3.65 8.95
CA GLN A 103 -9.35 -3.79 9.93
C GLN A 103 -9.03 -4.74 11.08
N CYS A 104 -8.01 -5.60 10.94
CA CYS A 104 -7.71 -6.65 11.87
C CYS A 104 -7.19 -6.11 13.21
N ARG A 105 -7.78 -6.57 14.32
CA ARG A 105 -7.45 -6.10 15.68
C ARG A 105 -6.56 -7.06 16.48
N ARG A 106 -6.05 -8.15 15.87
CA ARG A 106 -5.24 -9.19 16.56
C ARG A 106 -4.00 -8.68 17.27
N THR A 107 -3.50 -7.52 16.88
CA THR A 107 -2.26 -6.93 17.42
C THR A 107 -2.51 -5.82 18.44
N ALA A 108 -3.74 -5.67 18.95
CA ALA A 108 -4.08 -4.63 19.92
C ALA A 108 -3.20 -4.69 21.19
N GLU A 109 -2.94 -5.89 21.72
CA GLU A 109 -2.04 -6.07 22.88
C GLU A 109 -0.60 -5.64 22.61
N LEU A 110 -0.09 -5.80 21.37
CA LEU A 110 1.23 -5.30 20.99
C LEU A 110 1.28 -3.77 21.03
N VAL A 111 0.19 -3.12 20.64
CA VAL A 111 0.08 -1.65 20.70
C VAL A 111 0.10 -1.16 22.16
N ASP A 112 -0.60 -1.86 23.05
CA ASP A 112 -0.59 -1.50 24.49
C ASP A 112 0.81 -1.66 25.09
N ARG A 113 1.57 -2.67 24.66
CA ARG A 113 2.98 -2.83 25.06
C ARG A 113 3.83 -1.66 24.54
N LEU A 114 3.70 -1.25 23.28
CA LEU A 114 4.45 -0.10 22.74
C LEU A 114 4.20 1.18 23.55
N ARG A 115 2.97 1.40 24.01
CA ARG A 115 2.63 2.53 24.89
C ARG A 115 3.28 2.37 26.27
N ALA A 116 3.21 1.18 26.86
CA ALA A 116 3.81 0.89 28.17
C ALA A 116 5.36 1.04 28.13
N ASP A 117 5.97 0.70 27.01
CA ASP A 117 7.40 0.86 26.76
C ASP A 117 7.83 2.31 26.45
N GLY A 118 6.87 3.26 26.46
CA GLY A 118 7.12 4.70 26.29
C GLY A 118 7.36 5.13 24.83
N LEU A 119 7.02 4.31 23.83
CA LEU A 119 7.28 4.60 22.42
C LEU A 119 6.23 5.50 21.77
N GLU A 120 5.13 5.82 22.44
CA GLU A 120 4.03 6.59 21.85
C GLU A 120 4.48 7.97 21.34
N GLU A 121 5.29 8.69 22.12
CA GLU A 121 5.78 10.01 21.75
C GLU A 121 6.68 9.94 20.52
N HIS A 122 7.60 8.95 20.47
CA HIS A 122 8.48 8.74 19.32
C HIS A 122 7.68 8.36 18.06
N ILE A 123 6.71 7.45 18.18
CA ILE A 123 5.83 7.08 17.06
C ILE A 123 5.13 8.31 16.50
N ARG A 124 4.56 9.15 17.36
CA ARG A 124 3.87 10.39 16.92
C ARG A 124 4.82 11.35 16.25
N ALA A 125 6.02 11.55 16.80
CA ALA A 125 6.99 12.48 16.27
C ALA A 125 7.54 12.04 14.91
N ALA A 126 7.95 10.77 14.80
CA ALA A 126 8.58 10.27 13.58
C ALA A 126 7.58 9.96 12.46
N THR A 127 6.41 9.43 12.80
CA THR A 127 5.46 8.92 11.80
C THR A 127 4.20 9.77 11.61
N GLY A 128 3.94 10.74 12.51
CA GLY A 128 2.67 11.48 12.54
C GLY A 128 1.46 10.64 12.98
N LEU A 129 1.63 9.37 13.32
CA LEU A 129 0.56 8.44 13.64
C LEU A 129 0.41 8.24 15.15
N VAL A 130 -0.77 7.82 15.58
CA VAL A 130 -0.96 7.28 16.94
C VAL A 130 -0.72 5.78 16.95
N PRO A 131 -0.20 5.17 18.02
CA PRO A 131 -0.06 3.72 18.09
C PRO A 131 -1.43 3.04 17.96
N ASP A 132 -1.61 2.25 16.91
CA ASP A 132 -2.83 1.47 16.67
C ASP A 132 -2.55 0.19 15.88
N ALA A 133 -3.34 -0.87 16.14
CA ALA A 133 -3.32 -2.13 15.41
C ALA A 133 -3.73 -1.99 13.93
N TYR A 134 -4.25 -0.84 13.56
CA TYR A 134 -4.59 -0.47 12.19
C TYR A 134 -3.38 -0.53 11.26
N PHE A 135 -2.21 -0.06 11.71
CA PHE A 135 -0.99 0.10 10.93
C PHE A 135 -0.20 -1.22 10.76
N SER A 136 0.72 -1.25 9.79
CA SER A 136 1.41 -2.49 9.39
C SER A 136 2.40 -3.02 10.42
N ALA A 137 3.08 -2.14 11.17
CA ALA A 137 4.21 -2.49 12.05
C ALA A 137 3.94 -3.67 12.97
N THR A 138 2.84 -3.60 13.74
CA THR A 138 2.49 -4.66 14.69
C THR A 138 2.06 -5.96 14.02
N LYS A 139 1.49 -5.88 12.81
CA LYS A 139 1.12 -7.04 12.00
C LYS A 139 2.36 -7.77 11.47
N ILE A 140 3.38 -7.02 11.01
CA ILE A 140 4.67 -7.58 10.60
C ILE A 140 5.28 -8.36 11.77
N LYS A 141 5.40 -7.70 12.94
CA LYS A 141 5.90 -8.33 14.16
C LYS A 141 5.14 -9.60 14.50
N TRP A 142 3.81 -9.53 14.44
CA TRP A 142 2.96 -10.68 14.74
C TRP A 142 3.26 -11.88 13.82
N VAL A 143 3.39 -11.67 12.51
CA VAL A 143 3.72 -12.76 11.57
C VAL A 143 5.12 -13.32 11.86
N LEU A 144 6.11 -12.46 12.12
CA LEU A 144 7.47 -12.88 12.45
C LEU A 144 7.56 -13.68 13.76
N ASP A 145 6.64 -13.42 14.71
CA ASP A 145 6.59 -14.14 16.00
C ASP A 145 5.82 -15.47 15.91
N HIS A 146 4.91 -15.63 14.90
CA HIS A 146 3.99 -16.78 14.85
C HIS A 146 4.30 -17.75 13.69
N VAL A 147 5.08 -17.35 12.70
CA VAL A 147 5.52 -18.23 11.62
C VAL A 147 6.94 -18.71 11.91
N GLU A 148 7.08 -20.01 12.09
CA GLU A 148 8.36 -20.64 12.45
C GLU A 148 9.48 -20.30 11.46
N GLY A 149 10.62 -19.84 11.98
CA GLY A 149 11.81 -19.48 11.20
C GLY A 149 11.67 -18.21 10.35
N ALA A 150 10.50 -17.53 10.38
CA ALA A 150 10.27 -16.35 9.55
C ALA A 150 11.24 -15.21 9.88
N ARG A 151 11.50 -14.97 11.17
CA ARG A 151 12.37 -13.88 11.62
C ARG A 151 13.82 -14.07 11.17
N GLU A 152 14.37 -15.26 11.30
CA GLU A 152 15.72 -15.59 10.85
C GLU A 152 15.86 -15.47 9.34
N LYS A 153 14.86 -15.92 8.59
CA LYS A 153 14.81 -15.75 7.14
C LYS A 153 14.70 -14.27 6.76
N ALA A 154 13.89 -13.48 7.47
CA ALA A 154 13.76 -12.05 7.25
C ALA A 154 15.09 -11.31 7.49
N ARG A 155 15.85 -11.67 8.54
CA ARG A 155 17.21 -11.13 8.81
C ARG A 155 18.18 -11.41 7.66
N ARG A 156 18.05 -12.54 6.96
CA ARG A 156 18.84 -12.87 5.77
C ARG A 156 18.30 -12.28 4.48
N GLY A 157 17.17 -11.52 4.52
CA GLY A 157 16.53 -10.94 3.35
C GLY A 157 15.83 -11.98 2.46
N GLU A 158 15.52 -13.16 2.99
CA GLU A 158 14.81 -14.24 2.30
C GLU A 158 13.29 -14.07 2.37
N ILE A 159 12.79 -13.35 3.38
CA ILE A 159 11.39 -12.94 3.48
C ILE A 159 11.31 -11.45 3.20
N LEU A 160 10.34 -11.06 2.37
CA LEU A 160 10.02 -9.69 2.06
C LEU A 160 8.69 -9.29 2.69
N PHE A 161 8.58 -8.02 3.03
CA PHE A 161 7.34 -7.36 3.44
C PHE A 161 6.89 -6.37 2.38
N GLY A 162 5.58 -6.21 2.24
CA GLY A 162 4.96 -5.11 1.52
C GLY A 162 3.53 -4.87 1.96
N THR A 163 3.09 -3.65 1.74
CA THR A 163 1.68 -3.33 1.58
C THR A 163 1.22 -3.83 0.22
N VAL A 164 -0.06 -3.71 -0.08
CA VAL A 164 -0.65 -4.31 -1.29
C VAL A 164 -0.01 -3.80 -2.58
N ASP A 165 0.37 -2.52 -2.63
CA ASP A 165 1.12 -1.92 -3.75
C ASP A 165 2.43 -2.63 -4.04
N ALA A 166 3.26 -2.81 -3.00
CA ALA A 166 4.55 -3.49 -3.13
C ALA A 166 4.40 -4.95 -3.57
N TRP A 167 3.36 -5.64 -3.07
CA TRP A 167 3.01 -6.98 -3.51
C TRP A 167 2.62 -7.04 -4.98
N LEU A 168 1.73 -6.15 -5.43
CA LEU A 168 1.33 -6.08 -6.84
C LEU A 168 2.50 -5.70 -7.75
N LEU A 169 3.31 -4.73 -7.35
CA LEU A 169 4.51 -4.34 -8.08
C LEU A 169 5.48 -5.52 -8.23
N TRP A 170 5.74 -6.25 -7.13
CA TRP A 170 6.57 -7.44 -7.14
C TRP A 170 6.05 -8.50 -8.12
N LYS A 171 4.75 -8.77 -8.10
CA LYS A 171 4.12 -9.75 -8.98
C LYS A 171 4.14 -9.31 -10.45
N LEU A 172 3.80 -8.06 -10.74
CA LEU A 172 3.77 -7.49 -12.09
C LEU A 172 5.16 -7.45 -12.73
N THR A 173 6.21 -7.25 -11.93
CA THR A 173 7.60 -7.19 -12.41
C THR A 173 8.31 -8.55 -12.39
N GLY A 174 7.60 -9.64 -12.10
CA GLY A 174 8.20 -10.98 -12.01
C GLY A 174 9.25 -11.12 -10.92
N GLY A 175 9.12 -10.36 -9.82
CA GLY A 175 10.06 -10.36 -8.70
C GLY A 175 11.28 -9.43 -8.86
N ALA A 176 11.32 -8.63 -9.91
CA ALA A 176 12.47 -7.77 -10.18
C ALA A 176 12.51 -6.50 -9.31
N VAL A 177 11.36 -6.00 -8.86
CA VAL A 177 11.27 -4.74 -8.10
C VAL A 177 10.55 -4.95 -6.78
N HIS A 178 11.23 -4.59 -5.68
CA HIS A 178 10.67 -4.56 -4.34
C HIS A 178 10.70 -3.12 -3.83
N ALA A 179 9.63 -2.39 -4.08
CA ALA A 179 9.48 -0.98 -3.72
C ALA A 179 8.05 -0.68 -3.30
N THR A 180 7.89 0.41 -2.57
CA THR A 180 6.62 1.05 -2.20
C THR A 180 6.73 2.56 -2.40
N ASP A 181 5.61 3.27 -2.37
CA ASP A 181 5.63 4.72 -2.41
C ASP A 181 5.56 5.34 -1.00
N VAL A 182 5.87 6.65 -0.93
CA VAL A 182 5.85 7.41 0.34
C VAL A 182 4.47 7.39 1.01
N THR A 183 3.37 7.34 0.25
CA THR A 183 2.02 7.38 0.81
C THR A 183 1.63 6.06 1.48
N ASN A 184 2.05 4.92 0.92
CA ASN A 184 1.88 3.61 1.55
C ASN A 184 2.87 3.41 2.71
N ALA A 185 4.14 3.82 2.55
CA ALA A 185 5.16 3.74 3.60
C ALA A 185 4.73 4.52 4.85
N SER A 186 4.18 5.72 4.69
CA SER A 186 3.72 6.57 5.80
C SER A 186 2.61 5.91 6.65
N ARG A 187 1.93 4.89 6.13
CA ARG A 187 0.86 4.17 6.85
C ARG A 187 1.32 2.89 7.53
N THR A 188 2.62 2.64 7.55
CA THR A 188 3.17 1.42 8.19
C THR A 188 3.41 1.54 9.68
N MET A 189 3.51 2.76 10.22
CA MET A 189 4.01 3.06 11.58
C MET A 189 5.49 2.67 11.76
N LEU A 190 6.25 2.63 10.65
CA LEU A 190 7.70 2.36 10.61
C LEU A 190 8.48 3.41 9.84
N PHE A 191 7.80 4.33 9.17
CA PHE A 191 8.39 5.30 8.25
C PHE A 191 8.50 6.67 8.92
N ASP A 192 9.71 7.21 8.98
CA ASP A 192 9.94 8.59 9.41
C ASP A 192 9.59 9.55 8.28
N ILE A 193 8.52 10.32 8.46
CA ILE A 193 8.00 11.26 7.47
C ILE A 193 8.88 12.49 7.27
N HIS A 194 9.85 12.74 8.16
CA HIS A 194 10.79 13.86 8.07
C HIS A 194 12.08 13.44 7.35
N ALA A 195 12.59 12.23 7.67
CA ALA A 195 13.76 11.66 7.03
C ALA A 195 13.42 11.02 5.66
N LEU A 196 12.15 10.74 5.40
CA LEU A 196 11.65 9.98 4.24
C LEU A 196 12.31 8.60 4.09
N ASP A 197 12.52 7.94 5.22
CA ASP A 197 13.11 6.60 5.30
C ASP A 197 12.51 5.80 6.47
N TRP A 198 12.83 4.52 6.55
CA TRP A 198 12.43 3.64 7.64
C TRP A 198 13.10 4.05 8.95
N ASP A 199 12.32 4.14 10.05
CA ASP A 199 12.81 4.52 11.37
C ASP A 199 13.50 3.35 12.08
N ASP A 200 14.83 3.45 12.27
CA ASP A 200 15.63 2.37 12.89
C ASP A 200 15.29 2.13 14.37
N THR A 201 14.77 3.15 15.09
CA THR A 201 14.31 3.00 16.47
C THR A 201 13.09 2.10 16.55
N LEU A 202 12.11 2.35 15.67
CA LEU A 202 10.89 1.54 15.59
C LEU A 202 11.16 0.13 15.06
N LEU A 203 12.06 -0.01 14.08
CA LEU A 203 12.50 -1.31 13.58
C LEU A 203 13.16 -2.13 14.70
N SER A 204 14.04 -1.50 15.48
CA SER A 204 14.72 -2.15 16.61
C SER A 204 13.75 -2.55 17.72
N ALA A 205 12.84 -1.63 18.11
CA ALA A 205 11.86 -1.88 19.17
C ALA A 205 10.89 -3.03 18.84
N LEU A 206 10.55 -3.19 17.56
CA LEU A 206 9.66 -4.25 17.08
C LEU A 206 10.41 -5.50 16.62
N ASP A 207 11.75 -5.47 16.62
CA ASP A 207 12.62 -6.52 16.07
C ASP A 207 12.23 -6.90 14.62
N ILE A 208 12.05 -5.86 13.78
CA ILE A 208 11.74 -5.99 12.35
C ILE A 208 13.04 -5.78 11.56
N PRO A 209 13.53 -6.80 10.84
CA PRO A 209 14.75 -6.66 10.05
C PRO A 209 14.57 -5.70 8.86
N ARG A 210 15.43 -4.68 8.76
CA ARG A 210 15.40 -3.72 7.64
C ARG A 210 15.53 -4.39 6.27
N ALA A 211 16.23 -5.53 6.19
CA ALA A 211 16.45 -6.28 4.94
C ALA A 211 15.17 -6.81 4.28
N MET A 212 14.05 -6.88 5.02
CA MET A 212 12.77 -7.32 4.49
C MET A 212 11.89 -6.18 3.95
N LEU A 213 12.27 -4.93 4.17
CA LEU A 213 11.46 -3.76 3.82
C LEU A 213 11.69 -3.33 2.38
N PRO A 214 10.65 -2.83 1.68
CA PRO A 214 10.77 -2.33 0.32
C PRO A 214 11.55 -1.02 0.27
N GLN A 215 12.14 -0.71 -0.89
CA GLN A 215 12.67 0.62 -1.15
C GLN A 215 11.51 1.61 -1.23
N VAL A 216 11.60 2.71 -0.50
CA VAL A 216 10.61 3.80 -0.59
C VAL A 216 10.98 4.73 -1.74
N ARG A 217 9.99 5.07 -2.57
CA ARG A 217 10.16 5.89 -3.77
C ARG A 217 9.05 6.94 -3.88
N PRO A 218 9.24 8.00 -4.69
CA PRO A 218 8.18 8.96 -5.00
C PRO A 218 6.97 8.29 -5.65
N SER A 219 5.76 8.79 -5.38
CA SER A 219 4.51 8.23 -5.94
C SER A 219 4.42 8.33 -7.47
N SER A 220 5.13 9.27 -8.09
CA SER A 220 5.21 9.47 -9.54
C SER A 220 6.63 9.19 -10.05
N GLU A 221 6.89 7.93 -10.39
CA GLU A 221 8.17 7.44 -10.89
C GLU A 221 7.95 6.16 -11.71
N VAL A 222 8.82 5.84 -12.66
CA VAL A 222 8.82 4.54 -13.32
C VAL A 222 9.44 3.51 -12.39
N TYR A 223 8.60 2.75 -11.70
CA TYR A 223 9.02 1.70 -10.75
C TYR A 223 9.63 0.49 -11.44
N GLY A 224 9.13 0.14 -12.60
CA GLY A 224 9.54 -1.02 -13.36
C GLY A 224 8.63 -1.24 -14.56
N TYR A 225 8.70 -2.44 -15.12
CA TYR A 225 7.91 -2.79 -16.29
C TYR A 225 7.24 -4.14 -16.08
N THR A 226 6.01 -4.26 -16.60
CA THR A 226 5.34 -5.55 -16.74
C THR A 226 5.28 -5.94 -18.21
N ASP A 227 5.26 -7.25 -18.48
CA ASP A 227 5.04 -7.78 -19.82
C ASP A 227 3.57 -8.18 -19.98
N ILE A 228 2.91 -7.61 -20.97
CA ILE A 228 1.56 -7.99 -21.37
C ILE A 228 1.60 -8.38 -22.85
N GLN A 229 1.46 -9.67 -23.13
CA GLN A 229 1.47 -10.22 -24.50
C GLN A 229 2.75 -9.85 -25.30
N GLY A 230 3.91 -9.83 -24.64
CA GLY A 230 5.19 -9.48 -25.25
C GLY A 230 5.46 -7.98 -25.33
N VAL A 231 4.57 -7.15 -24.79
CA VAL A 231 4.73 -5.69 -24.75
C VAL A 231 5.15 -5.27 -23.32
N ARG A 232 6.28 -4.55 -23.23
CA ARG A 232 6.77 -3.99 -21.97
C ARG A 232 6.08 -2.67 -21.67
N ILE A 233 5.25 -2.64 -20.63
CA ILE A 233 4.49 -1.45 -20.20
C ILE A 233 5.07 -0.95 -18.87
N PRO A 234 5.39 0.37 -18.74
CA PRO A 234 5.92 0.92 -17.51
C PRO A 234 4.83 1.00 -16.43
N ILE A 235 5.20 0.69 -15.19
CA ILE A 235 4.43 1.01 -13.98
C ILE A 235 4.99 2.33 -13.47
N ALA A 236 4.23 3.42 -13.65
CA ALA A 236 4.74 4.79 -13.52
C ALA A 236 4.06 5.64 -12.43
N GLY A 237 3.13 5.06 -11.70
CA GLY A 237 2.47 5.73 -10.58
C GLY A 237 2.02 4.73 -9.54
N MET A 238 2.18 5.08 -8.26
CA MET A 238 1.74 4.28 -7.14
C MET A 238 1.35 5.19 -5.99
N ALA A 239 0.16 5.00 -5.43
CA ALA A 239 -0.30 5.78 -4.30
C ALA A 239 -1.38 5.01 -3.51
N GLY A 240 -1.44 5.23 -2.20
CA GLY A 240 -2.56 4.74 -1.40
C GLY A 240 -3.89 5.32 -1.87
N ASP A 241 -4.97 4.58 -1.68
CA ASP A 241 -6.31 4.89 -2.20
C ASP A 241 -6.79 6.32 -1.85
N GLN A 242 -6.59 6.76 -0.63
CA GLN A 242 -7.01 8.10 -0.19
C GLN A 242 -6.16 9.20 -0.80
N GLN A 243 -4.84 9.00 -0.93
CA GLN A 243 -3.94 9.95 -1.54
C GLN A 243 -4.18 10.05 -3.06
N ALA A 244 -4.41 8.91 -3.70
CA ALA A 244 -4.81 8.88 -5.11
C ALA A 244 -6.13 9.62 -5.34
N ALA A 245 -7.12 9.45 -4.44
CA ALA A 245 -8.38 10.18 -4.50
C ALA A 245 -8.21 11.69 -4.33
N LEU A 246 -7.38 12.14 -3.36
CA LEU A 246 -7.05 13.56 -3.16
C LEU A 246 -6.41 14.17 -4.41
N PHE A 247 -5.44 13.47 -4.99
CA PHE A 247 -4.78 13.91 -6.22
C PHE A 247 -5.76 13.99 -7.39
N GLY A 248 -6.56 12.93 -7.59
CA GLY A 248 -7.54 12.85 -8.67
C GLY A 248 -8.66 13.90 -8.57
N GLN A 249 -8.99 14.35 -7.34
CA GLN A 249 -9.94 15.44 -7.11
C GLN A 249 -9.31 16.85 -7.22
N GLY A 250 -8.01 16.93 -7.52
CA GLY A 250 -7.33 18.24 -7.63
C GLY A 250 -7.21 18.98 -6.30
N CYS A 251 -7.17 18.27 -5.18
CA CYS A 251 -7.06 18.87 -3.84
C CYS A 251 -5.62 19.30 -3.53
N PHE A 252 -5.13 20.36 -4.19
CA PHE A 252 -3.75 20.84 -4.08
C PHE A 252 -3.56 22.02 -3.14
N SER A 253 -4.59 22.46 -2.45
CA SER A 253 -4.53 23.60 -1.53
C SER A 253 -4.92 23.19 -0.11
N PRO A 254 -4.31 23.78 0.94
CA PRO A 254 -4.73 23.57 2.32
C PRO A 254 -6.23 23.86 2.49
N GLY A 255 -6.96 22.94 3.11
CA GLY A 255 -8.41 23.02 3.29
C GLY A 255 -9.22 22.47 2.12
N ALA A 256 -8.62 22.16 0.96
CA ALA A 256 -9.23 21.31 -0.04
C ALA A 256 -9.20 19.86 0.48
N GLY A 257 -10.36 19.24 0.63
CA GLY A 257 -10.45 17.88 1.16
C GLY A 257 -11.73 17.19 0.71
N TRP A 258 -11.66 15.89 0.61
CA TRP A 258 -12.81 15.07 0.28
C TRP A 258 -13.55 14.65 1.56
N TRP A 259 -14.77 15.14 1.73
CA TRP A 259 -15.56 15.01 2.96
C TRP A 259 -15.87 13.58 3.41
N HIS A 260 -15.87 12.59 2.53
CA HIS A 260 -16.34 11.24 2.84
C HIS A 260 -15.34 10.38 3.65
N HIS A 261 -14.04 10.69 3.64
CA HIS A 261 -13.04 9.87 4.34
C HIS A 261 -12.49 10.50 5.62
N ALA A 262 -12.56 11.81 5.77
CA ALA A 262 -12.21 12.48 7.02
C ALA A 262 -13.19 12.14 8.17
N VAL A 263 -14.44 11.81 7.85
CA VAL A 263 -15.49 11.47 8.84
C VAL A 263 -15.34 10.04 9.37
N LEU A 264 -14.77 9.10 8.61
CA LEU A 264 -14.58 7.71 9.05
C LEU A 264 -13.37 7.51 9.98
N HIS A 265 -12.46 8.48 10.08
CA HIS A 265 -11.29 8.41 10.95
C HIS A 265 -11.45 9.20 12.26
N CYS A 266 -12.48 10.03 12.37
CA CYS A 266 -12.91 10.65 13.62
C CYS A 266 -14.08 9.85 14.21
N GLY A 267 -13.86 8.58 14.53
CA GLY A 267 -14.75 7.80 15.36
C GLY A 267 -14.94 8.52 16.69
N GLU A 268 -16.15 9.04 16.91
CA GLU A 268 -16.71 9.44 18.18
C GLU A 268 -15.82 10.27 19.13
N LYS A 269 -15.67 11.55 18.85
CA LYS A 269 -15.73 12.61 19.86
C LYS A 269 -15.97 13.95 19.18
N ARG A 270 -17.09 14.58 19.56
CA ARG A 270 -17.57 15.94 19.28
C ARG A 270 -16.55 16.90 18.68
N ALA A 271 -16.97 17.55 17.59
CA ALA A 271 -16.35 18.68 16.95
C ALA A 271 -15.45 19.51 17.89
N ARG A 272 -14.17 19.25 17.85
CA ARG A 272 -13.13 20.21 18.16
C ARG A 272 -12.40 20.47 16.85
N LYS A 273 -12.06 21.77 16.63
CA LYS A 273 -11.33 22.29 15.47
C LYS A 273 -10.45 21.24 14.79
N PRO A 274 -10.43 21.19 13.45
CA PRO A 274 -9.50 20.35 12.73
C PRO A 274 -8.08 20.60 13.27
N PRO A 275 -7.23 19.57 13.42
CA PRO A 275 -5.84 19.80 13.76
C PRO A 275 -5.27 20.74 12.69
N ASP A 276 -4.67 21.83 13.12
CA ASP A 276 -3.93 22.74 12.27
C ASP A 276 -2.78 21.94 11.66
N ARG A 277 -2.87 21.74 10.36
CA ARG A 277 -1.87 21.16 9.42
C ARG A 277 -2.03 19.69 9.06
N VAL A 278 -2.59 19.48 7.87
CA VAL A 278 -2.06 18.50 6.94
C VAL A 278 -0.92 19.23 6.22
N GLU A 279 0.31 18.94 6.56
CA GLU A 279 1.45 19.50 5.84
C GLU A 279 1.59 18.73 4.53
N ILE A 280 1.31 19.42 3.42
CA ILE A 280 1.79 19.02 2.10
C ILE A 280 3.24 19.46 2.06
N ILE A 281 4.18 18.51 2.15
CA ILE A 281 5.59 18.82 1.99
C ILE A 281 5.84 19.01 0.50
N TRP A 282 6.16 20.24 0.10
CA TRP A 282 6.60 20.57 -1.23
C TRP A 282 8.14 20.56 -1.26
N GLU A 283 8.74 19.57 -1.91
CA GLU A 283 10.11 19.75 -2.39
C GLU A 283 10.12 20.70 -3.56
N ARG A 284 11.19 21.52 -3.67
CA ARG A 284 11.27 22.76 -4.42
C ARG A 284 10.80 22.75 -5.88
N ASP A 285 10.50 21.63 -6.49
CA ASP A 285 10.02 21.56 -7.88
C ASP A 285 9.03 20.42 -8.19
N ARG A 286 8.55 19.65 -7.19
CA ARG A 286 7.55 18.60 -7.39
C ARG A 286 6.69 18.40 -6.13
N PRO A 287 5.36 18.34 -6.25
CA PRO A 287 4.48 18.02 -5.13
C PRO A 287 4.64 16.54 -4.73
N THR A 288 5.02 16.28 -3.49
CA THR A 288 4.95 14.96 -2.87
C THR A 288 3.82 14.98 -1.86
N LEU A 289 2.82 14.11 -2.03
CA LEU A 289 1.71 13.93 -1.08
C LEU A 289 2.13 12.93 0.00
N ILE A 290 2.12 13.35 1.23
CA ILE A 290 2.30 12.51 2.43
C ILE A 290 0.97 12.38 3.16
#